data_623cc5534c71615641b08efd19e4968d
#
_entry.id   623cc5534c71615641b08efd19e4968d
#
_cell.length_a   1.000
_cell.length_b   1.000
_cell.length_c   1.000
_cell.angle_alpha   90.00
_cell.angle_beta   90.00
_cell.angle_gamma   90.00
#
_symmetry.space_group_name_H-M   'P 1'
#
loop_
_entity.id
_entity.type
_entity.pdbx_description
1 polymer ?
#
loop_
_entity_poly.entity_id
_entity_poly.type
_entity_poly.pdbx_seq_one_letter_code
_entity_poly.pdbx_strand_id
1 'polypeptide(L)'
;MSGYLSGVLANFCINLIFAYGIFVTAAAGQINLGGAGFQAIGAYAAGWLGSTMGTPIWFSIVAAALIAALVGFLISFPVLRTRGVYMVLATFAFGEVVAGFLLHTDVFGGAMGMVVPLHVELWVLVVSSIAVTLVAFYLMATRLGLSMRAVNDDEDAAIVMGVNVRAVQVAAFTIGGAFTGLSGALYALNFGFVEAQYFNALLSIYILLYVLIGGTQTAWGPLAGTVFFTMLPELFRVGGSARYLIFGILIVLMMALRPEGIITRGLVRGLSFRGGARGG
;
A
#
# COMPACT_ATOMS: atom_id res chain seq x y z
N MET A 1 1.05 -7.14 27.04
CA MET A 1 1.90 -6.32 26.16
C MET A 1 1.69 -4.87 26.55
N SER A 2 2.71 -4.04 26.65
CA SER A 2 2.52 -2.62 26.93
C SER A 2 1.70 -2.01 25.77
N GLY A 3 0.76 -1.09 26.04
CA GLY A 3 -0.09 -0.47 25.01
C GLY A 3 0.70 0.20 23.88
N TYR A 4 1.95 0.54 24.13
CA TYR A 4 2.90 1.02 23.16
C TYR A 4 3.23 -0.02 22.06
N LEU A 5 3.59 -1.24 22.45
CA LEU A 5 3.93 -2.31 21.50
C LEU A 5 2.73 -2.68 20.63
N SER A 6 1.52 -2.66 21.20
CA SER A 6 0.29 -2.89 20.41
C SER A 6 0.07 -1.79 19.38
N GLY A 7 0.35 -0.52 19.71
CA GLY A 7 0.26 0.59 18.76
C GLY A 7 1.29 0.50 17.61
N VAL A 8 2.55 0.14 17.92
CA VAL A 8 3.59 -0.06 16.90
C VAL A 8 3.21 -1.21 15.96
N LEU A 9 2.69 -2.32 16.51
CA LEU A 9 2.26 -3.48 15.72
C LEU A 9 1.04 -3.15 14.85
N ALA A 10 0.07 -2.38 15.37
CA ALA A 10 -1.08 -1.92 14.60
C ALA A 10 -0.64 -1.06 13.39
N ASN A 11 0.22 -0.08 13.61
CA ASN A 11 0.78 0.75 12.54
C ASN A 11 1.57 -0.08 11.52
N PHE A 12 2.36 -1.05 11.98
CA PHE A 12 3.07 -1.98 11.11
C PHE A 12 2.11 -2.73 10.20
N CYS A 13 1.05 -3.34 10.74
CA CYS A 13 0.06 -4.09 9.97
C CYS A 13 -0.65 -3.21 8.93
N ILE A 14 -1.08 -2.01 9.32
CA ILE A 14 -1.77 -1.05 8.44
C ILE A 14 -0.84 -0.62 7.30
N ASN A 15 0.40 -0.23 7.61
CA ASN A 15 1.38 0.19 6.62
C ASN A 15 1.82 -0.96 5.70
N LEU A 16 1.87 -2.19 6.20
CA LEU A 16 2.17 -3.38 5.41
C LEU A 16 1.09 -3.64 4.35
N ILE A 17 -0.18 -3.57 4.74
CA ILE A 17 -1.31 -3.71 3.81
C ILE A 17 -1.26 -2.61 2.75
N PHE A 18 -1.01 -1.37 3.17
CA PHE A 18 -0.86 -0.24 2.25
C PHE A 18 0.33 -0.44 1.29
N ALA A 19 1.47 -0.87 1.80
CA ALA A 19 2.65 -1.14 0.98
C ALA A 19 2.38 -2.24 -0.07
N TYR A 20 1.62 -3.28 0.26
CA TYR A 20 1.19 -4.25 -0.74
C TYR A 20 0.27 -3.65 -1.80
N GLY A 21 -0.60 -2.71 -1.44
CA GLY A 21 -1.42 -1.98 -2.41
C GLY A 21 -0.59 -1.20 -3.44
N ILE A 22 0.42 -0.46 -2.98
CA ILE A 22 1.38 0.24 -3.85
C ILE A 22 2.25 -0.75 -4.64
N PHE A 23 2.67 -1.85 -4.01
CA PHE A 23 3.49 -2.87 -4.65
C PHE A 23 2.80 -3.51 -5.85
N VAL A 24 1.52 -3.81 -5.78
CA VAL A 24 0.77 -4.45 -6.88
C VAL A 24 0.77 -3.55 -8.11
N THR A 25 0.59 -2.24 -7.97
CA THR A 25 0.67 -1.28 -9.07
C THR A 25 2.12 -1.16 -9.60
N ALA A 26 3.10 -1.09 -8.69
CA ALA A 26 4.52 -1.01 -9.04
C ALA A 26 5.01 -2.27 -9.77
N ALA A 27 4.52 -3.46 -9.39
CA ALA A 27 4.84 -4.73 -10.06
C ALA A 27 4.34 -4.81 -11.51
N ALA A 28 3.34 -3.98 -11.88
CA ALA A 28 2.85 -3.81 -13.25
C ALA A 28 3.50 -2.60 -13.98
N GLY A 29 4.62 -2.07 -13.46
CA GLY A 29 5.33 -0.93 -14.05
C GLY A 29 4.70 0.44 -13.77
N GLN A 30 3.77 0.53 -12.81
CA GLN A 30 3.02 1.76 -12.54
C GLN A 30 3.40 2.35 -11.19
N ILE A 31 4.04 3.51 -11.20
CA ILE A 31 4.31 4.28 -9.98
C ILE A 31 3.04 5.06 -9.62
N ASN A 32 2.39 4.66 -8.53
CA ASN A 32 1.15 5.25 -8.04
C ASN A 32 1.40 6.09 -6.78
N LEU A 33 1.24 7.42 -6.87
CA LEU A 33 1.26 8.35 -5.74
C LEU A 33 -0.13 8.69 -5.19
N GLY A 34 -1.19 8.13 -5.77
CA GLY A 34 -2.57 8.30 -5.29
C GLY A 34 -2.98 7.34 -4.17
N GLY A 35 -2.04 6.61 -3.61
CA GLY A 35 -2.30 5.61 -2.57
C GLY A 35 -3.04 6.18 -1.37
N ALA A 36 -2.63 7.35 -0.85
CA ALA A 36 -3.32 8.02 0.26
C ALA A 36 -4.78 8.34 -0.06
N GLY A 37 -5.10 8.69 -1.32
CA GLY A 37 -6.48 8.89 -1.76
C GLY A 37 -7.33 7.62 -1.66
N PHE A 38 -6.80 6.47 -2.09
CA PHE A 38 -7.50 5.18 -1.93
C PHE A 38 -7.63 4.78 -0.46
N GLN A 39 -6.61 5.07 0.35
CA GLN A 39 -6.66 4.84 1.80
C GLN A 39 -7.72 5.73 2.45
N ALA A 40 -7.81 7.02 2.07
CA ALA A 40 -8.84 7.94 2.53
C ALA A 40 -10.25 7.43 2.18
N ILE A 41 -10.48 7.01 0.93
CA ILE A 41 -11.77 6.45 0.51
C ILE A 41 -12.15 5.26 1.38
N GLY A 42 -11.22 4.33 1.62
CA GLY A 42 -11.46 3.19 2.48
C GLY A 42 -11.75 3.56 3.93
N ALA A 43 -11.00 4.51 4.49
CA ALA A 43 -11.16 4.97 5.86
C ALA A 43 -12.52 5.64 6.08
N TYR A 44 -12.88 6.56 5.21
CA TYR A 44 -14.15 7.28 5.30
C TYR A 44 -15.35 6.40 4.96
N ALA A 45 -15.23 5.48 3.99
CA ALA A 45 -16.29 4.52 3.68
C ALA A 45 -16.57 3.60 4.88
N ALA A 46 -15.54 3.03 5.52
CA ALA A 46 -15.70 2.18 6.69
C ALA A 46 -16.29 2.97 7.88
N GLY A 47 -15.77 4.19 8.11
CA GLY A 47 -16.25 5.05 9.18
C GLY A 47 -17.72 5.45 8.98
N TRP A 48 -18.10 5.86 7.77
CA TRP A 48 -19.48 6.27 7.46
C TRP A 48 -20.46 5.11 7.55
N LEU A 49 -20.12 3.95 6.99
CA LEU A 49 -20.94 2.74 7.09
C LEU A 49 -21.16 2.32 8.55
N GLY A 50 -20.10 2.38 9.35
CA GLY A 50 -20.17 2.01 10.76
C GLY A 50 -20.94 3.01 11.63
N SER A 51 -20.73 4.32 11.41
CA SER A 51 -21.35 5.37 12.23
C SER A 51 -22.80 5.65 11.85
N THR A 52 -23.12 5.71 10.54
CA THR A 52 -24.42 6.15 10.04
C THR A 52 -25.37 4.98 9.82
N MET A 53 -24.89 3.86 9.28
CA MET A 53 -25.72 2.69 8.96
C MET A 53 -25.71 1.63 10.06
N GLY A 54 -24.85 1.74 11.08
CA GLY A 54 -24.75 0.75 12.15
C GLY A 54 -24.36 -0.66 11.65
N THR A 55 -23.65 -0.73 10.54
CA THR A 55 -23.28 -2.02 9.92
C THR A 55 -22.24 -2.76 10.76
N PRO A 56 -22.24 -4.11 10.72
CA PRO A 56 -21.23 -4.88 11.42
C PRO A 56 -19.84 -4.59 10.86
N ILE A 57 -18.83 -4.64 11.72
CA ILE A 57 -17.43 -4.29 11.42
C ILE A 57 -16.91 -5.01 10.17
N TRP A 58 -17.18 -6.30 10.05
CA TRP A 58 -16.73 -7.12 8.91
C TRP A 58 -17.29 -6.64 7.58
N PHE A 59 -18.57 -6.26 7.57
CA PHE A 59 -19.21 -5.72 6.38
C PHE A 59 -18.60 -4.36 6.01
N SER A 60 -18.35 -3.48 6.98
CA SER A 60 -17.74 -2.17 6.75
C SER A 60 -16.33 -2.30 6.16
N ILE A 61 -15.52 -3.25 6.64
CA ILE A 61 -14.17 -3.51 6.13
C ILE A 61 -14.21 -3.98 4.66
N VAL A 62 -15.04 -4.97 4.36
CA VAL A 62 -15.15 -5.53 3.01
C VAL A 62 -15.74 -4.51 2.04
N ALA A 63 -16.81 -3.81 2.45
CA ALA A 63 -17.44 -2.79 1.61
C ALA A 63 -16.48 -1.64 1.30
N ALA A 64 -15.71 -1.16 2.28
CA ALA A 64 -14.70 -0.12 2.08
C ALA A 64 -13.61 -0.54 1.10
N ALA A 65 -13.12 -1.78 1.19
CA ALA A 65 -12.15 -2.31 0.25
C ALA A 65 -12.73 -2.41 -1.18
N LEU A 66 -13.99 -2.83 -1.32
CA LEU A 66 -14.68 -2.92 -2.61
C LEU A 66 -14.96 -1.54 -3.22
N ILE A 67 -15.34 -0.54 -2.41
CA ILE A 67 -15.53 0.83 -2.86
C ILE A 67 -14.20 1.40 -3.38
N ALA A 68 -13.10 1.22 -2.64
CA ALA A 68 -11.79 1.66 -3.08
C ALA A 68 -11.31 0.91 -4.34
N ALA A 69 -11.62 -0.39 -4.47
CA ALA A 69 -11.37 -1.17 -5.67
C ALA A 69 -12.15 -0.62 -6.88
N LEU A 70 -13.43 -0.32 -6.70
CA LEU A 70 -14.27 0.26 -7.75
C LEU A 70 -13.74 1.62 -8.22
N VAL A 71 -13.37 2.49 -7.28
CA VAL A 71 -12.73 3.78 -7.61
C VAL A 71 -11.41 3.55 -8.34
N GLY A 72 -10.58 2.60 -7.89
CA GLY A 72 -9.33 2.21 -8.56
C GLY A 72 -9.58 1.74 -10.00
N PHE A 73 -10.61 0.92 -10.20
CA PHE A 73 -11.04 0.50 -11.53
C PHE A 73 -11.43 1.70 -12.41
N LEU A 74 -12.27 2.60 -11.91
CA LEU A 74 -12.75 3.76 -12.67
C LEU A 74 -11.61 4.75 -13.01
N ILE A 75 -10.76 5.04 -12.04
CA ILE A 75 -9.62 5.98 -12.20
C ILE A 75 -8.53 5.39 -13.09
N SER A 76 -8.40 4.07 -13.17
CA SER A 76 -7.40 3.46 -14.04
C SER A 76 -7.57 3.88 -15.51
N PHE A 77 -8.80 4.04 -16.00
CA PHE A 77 -9.05 4.40 -17.41
C PHE A 77 -8.46 5.77 -17.83
N PRO A 78 -8.69 6.88 -17.10
CA PRO A 78 -8.04 8.15 -17.42
C PRO A 78 -6.55 8.15 -17.11
N VAL A 79 -6.12 7.57 -16.00
CA VAL A 79 -4.70 7.55 -15.57
C VAL A 79 -3.84 6.77 -16.57
N LEU A 80 -4.29 5.63 -17.06
CA LEU A 80 -3.56 4.80 -18.01
C LEU A 80 -3.51 5.37 -19.45
N ARG A 81 -4.14 6.50 -19.71
CA ARG A 81 -3.91 7.25 -20.95
C ARG A 81 -2.63 8.09 -20.89
N THR A 82 -2.10 8.32 -19.71
CA THR A 82 -0.84 9.04 -19.47
C THR A 82 0.30 8.04 -19.24
N ARG A 83 1.53 8.44 -19.56
CA ARG A 83 2.72 7.59 -19.41
C ARG A 83 3.82 8.29 -18.63
N GLY A 84 4.68 7.51 -17.98
CA GLY A 84 5.86 8.02 -17.27
C GLY A 84 5.49 9.01 -16.16
N VAL A 85 6.14 10.16 -16.13
CA VAL A 85 5.97 11.18 -15.10
C VAL A 85 4.54 11.73 -15.04
N TYR A 86 3.86 11.83 -16.18
CA TYR A 86 2.47 12.32 -16.23
C TYR A 86 1.49 11.38 -15.52
N MET A 87 1.74 10.07 -15.52
CA MET A 87 0.95 9.11 -14.77
C MET A 87 1.14 9.30 -13.26
N VAL A 88 2.36 9.55 -12.83
CA VAL A 88 2.68 9.84 -11.42
C VAL A 88 1.97 11.11 -10.96
N LEU A 89 2.02 12.18 -11.77
CA LEU A 89 1.32 13.43 -11.49
C LEU A 89 -0.20 13.28 -11.48
N ALA A 90 -0.77 12.48 -12.39
CA ALA A 90 -2.20 12.21 -12.43
C ALA A 90 -2.68 11.46 -11.18
N THR A 91 -1.94 10.46 -10.73
CA THR A 91 -2.26 9.74 -9.49
C THR A 91 -2.07 10.58 -8.24
N PHE A 92 -1.04 11.44 -8.22
CA PHE A 92 -0.85 12.45 -7.17
C PHE A 92 -2.05 13.39 -7.09
N ALA A 93 -2.42 14.01 -8.23
CA ALA A 93 -3.57 14.91 -8.29
C ALA A 93 -4.87 14.23 -7.85
N PHE A 94 -5.08 12.97 -8.21
CA PHE A 94 -6.22 12.19 -7.72
C PHE A 94 -6.24 12.11 -6.19
N GLY A 95 -5.11 11.82 -5.54
CA GLY A 95 -5.02 11.78 -4.09
C GLY A 95 -5.40 13.12 -3.44
N GLU A 96 -4.87 14.23 -3.97
CA GLU A 96 -5.18 15.59 -3.48
C GLU A 96 -6.64 15.98 -3.72
N VAL A 97 -7.23 15.59 -4.85
CA VAL A 97 -8.65 15.83 -5.14
C VAL A 97 -9.53 15.07 -4.15
N VAL A 98 -9.20 13.81 -3.82
CA VAL A 98 -9.95 13.03 -2.82
C VAL A 98 -9.84 13.68 -1.44
N ALA A 99 -8.64 14.08 -1.01
CA ALA A 99 -8.43 14.75 0.27
C ALA A 99 -9.19 16.09 0.32
N GLY A 100 -9.12 16.88 -0.75
CA GLY A 100 -9.87 18.14 -0.87
C GLY A 100 -11.39 17.94 -0.85
N PHE A 101 -11.90 16.93 -1.55
CA PHE A 101 -13.32 16.58 -1.53
C PHE A 101 -13.80 16.23 -0.13
N LEU A 102 -13.07 15.38 0.59
CA LEU A 102 -13.41 14.98 1.96
C LEU A 102 -13.36 16.15 2.94
N LEU A 103 -12.39 17.06 2.75
CA LEU A 103 -12.22 18.25 3.59
C LEU A 103 -13.39 19.23 3.47
N HIS A 104 -14.02 19.32 2.28
CA HIS A 104 -15.11 20.26 1.99
C HIS A 104 -16.50 19.63 2.10
N THR A 105 -16.60 18.34 2.42
CA THR A 105 -17.89 17.64 2.49
C THR A 105 -18.31 17.44 3.94
N ASP A 106 -19.31 18.20 4.39
CA ASP A 106 -19.81 18.18 5.78
C ASP A 106 -20.36 16.81 6.20
N VAL A 107 -20.86 15.99 5.27
CA VAL A 107 -21.37 14.64 5.52
C VAL A 107 -20.29 13.73 6.13
N PHE A 108 -19.03 13.98 5.81
CA PHE A 108 -17.89 13.25 6.35
C PHE A 108 -17.16 13.98 7.49
N GLY A 109 -17.78 15.03 8.06
CA GLY A 109 -17.21 15.82 9.12
C GLY A 109 -16.28 16.96 8.66
N GLY A 110 -16.04 17.11 7.35
CA GLY A 110 -15.25 18.19 6.77
C GLY A 110 -13.87 18.35 7.41
N ALA A 111 -13.54 19.59 7.75
CA ALA A 111 -12.24 19.93 8.38
C ALA A 111 -12.08 19.42 9.83
N MET A 112 -13.19 19.09 10.50
CA MET A 112 -13.15 18.56 11.87
C MET A 112 -12.90 17.05 11.92
N GLY A 113 -12.98 16.36 10.78
CA GLY A 113 -12.86 14.92 10.70
C GLY A 113 -14.11 14.18 11.21
N MET A 114 -14.06 12.86 11.20
CA MET A 114 -15.16 11.98 11.55
C MET A 114 -14.76 11.04 12.69
N VAL A 115 -15.61 10.95 13.72
CA VAL A 115 -15.46 9.97 14.80
C VAL A 115 -16.04 8.64 14.33
N VAL A 116 -15.28 7.58 14.51
CA VAL A 116 -15.66 6.21 14.15
C VAL A 116 -15.92 5.43 15.44
N PRO A 117 -17.18 5.15 15.79
CA PRO A 117 -17.52 4.53 17.09
C PRO A 117 -17.18 3.03 17.14
N LEU A 118 -16.83 2.43 16.01
CA LEU A 118 -16.43 1.04 15.92
C LEU A 118 -14.94 0.89 16.21
N HIS A 119 -14.57 -0.11 17.00
CA HIS A 119 -13.16 -0.41 17.30
C HIS A 119 -12.83 -1.84 16.94
N VAL A 120 -11.67 -2.01 16.30
CA VAL A 120 -11.16 -3.31 15.88
C VAL A 120 -10.01 -3.73 16.80
N GLU A 121 -10.07 -4.97 17.28
CA GLU A 121 -9.01 -5.56 18.06
C GLU A 121 -7.74 -5.84 17.24
N LEU A 122 -6.59 -5.79 17.90
CA LEU A 122 -5.27 -5.96 17.26
C LEU A 122 -5.14 -7.25 16.44
N TRP A 123 -5.76 -8.34 16.90
CA TRP A 123 -5.71 -9.62 16.17
C TRP A 123 -6.32 -9.54 14.77
N VAL A 124 -7.33 -8.69 14.55
CA VAL A 124 -7.96 -8.49 13.22
C VAL A 124 -6.97 -7.83 12.27
N LEU A 125 -6.20 -6.81 12.75
CA LEU A 125 -5.15 -6.17 11.94
C LEU A 125 -4.07 -7.16 11.55
N VAL A 126 -3.63 -8.00 12.50
CA VAL A 126 -2.61 -9.03 12.26
C VAL A 126 -3.11 -10.07 11.25
N VAL A 127 -4.33 -10.59 11.43
CA VAL A 127 -4.91 -11.58 10.51
C VAL A 127 -5.10 -10.97 9.12
N SER A 128 -5.59 -9.73 9.03
CA SER A 128 -5.77 -9.03 7.75
C SER A 128 -4.44 -8.79 7.04
N SER A 129 -3.38 -8.39 7.77
CA SER A 129 -2.06 -8.18 7.18
C SER A 129 -1.44 -9.49 6.68
N ILE A 130 -1.59 -10.59 7.41
CA ILE A 130 -1.17 -11.92 6.97
C ILE A 130 -1.97 -12.36 5.74
N ALA A 131 -3.30 -12.19 5.75
CA ALA A 131 -4.15 -12.56 4.62
C ALA A 131 -3.76 -11.80 3.35
N VAL A 132 -3.58 -10.46 3.43
CA VAL A 132 -3.14 -9.65 2.29
C VAL A 132 -1.75 -10.07 1.80
N THR A 133 -0.83 -10.35 2.73
CA THR A 133 0.50 -10.86 2.37
C THR A 133 0.38 -12.17 1.59
N LEU A 134 -0.37 -13.15 2.08
CA LEU A 134 -0.59 -14.43 1.40
C LEU A 134 -1.24 -14.24 0.02
N VAL A 135 -2.26 -13.38 -0.08
CA VAL A 135 -2.91 -13.06 -1.35
C VAL A 135 -1.92 -12.40 -2.31
N ALA A 136 -1.06 -11.50 -1.87
CA ALA A 136 -0.03 -10.87 -2.70
C ALA A 136 1.00 -11.89 -3.20
N PHE A 137 1.45 -12.83 -2.35
CA PHE A 137 2.32 -13.92 -2.77
C PHE A 137 1.64 -14.82 -3.79
N TYR A 138 0.40 -15.22 -3.54
CA TYR A 138 -0.39 -16.02 -4.47
C TYR A 138 -0.57 -15.28 -5.80
N LEU A 139 -0.95 -14.00 -5.78
CA LEU A 139 -1.12 -13.17 -6.96
C LEU A 139 0.16 -13.16 -7.83
N MET A 140 1.33 -12.96 -7.20
CA MET A 140 2.60 -12.95 -7.90
C MET A 140 3.02 -14.33 -8.45
N ALA A 141 2.46 -15.42 -7.95
CA ALA A 141 2.67 -16.78 -8.45
C ALA A 141 1.71 -17.15 -9.59
N THR A 142 0.60 -16.43 -9.78
CA THR A 142 -0.39 -16.68 -10.84
C THR A 142 0.07 -16.16 -12.21
N ARG A 143 -0.70 -16.50 -13.27
CA ARG A 143 -0.50 -15.97 -14.63
C ARG A 143 -0.59 -14.44 -14.66
N LEU A 144 -1.45 -13.85 -13.84
CA LEU A 144 -1.59 -12.39 -13.75
C LEU A 144 -0.31 -11.75 -13.19
N GLY A 145 0.29 -12.31 -12.15
CA GLY A 145 1.57 -11.84 -11.62
C GLY A 145 2.73 -12.00 -12.62
N LEU A 146 2.73 -13.08 -13.42
CA LEU A 146 3.69 -13.24 -14.51
C LEU A 146 3.50 -12.18 -15.59
N SER A 147 2.25 -11.89 -15.97
CA SER A 147 1.92 -10.83 -16.93
C SER A 147 2.29 -9.44 -16.41
N MET A 148 2.07 -9.15 -15.13
CA MET A 148 2.52 -7.90 -14.49
C MET A 148 4.04 -7.72 -14.61
N ARG A 149 4.81 -8.77 -14.33
CA ARG A 149 6.28 -8.73 -14.46
C ARG A 149 6.72 -8.53 -15.91
N ALA A 150 6.09 -9.22 -16.87
CA ALA A 150 6.40 -9.05 -18.28
C ALA A 150 6.15 -7.61 -18.73
N VAL A 151 5.02 -7.02 -18.33
CA VAL A 151 4.68 -5.61 -18.63
C VAL A 151 5.66 -4.63 -17.97
N ASN A 152 6.10 -4.92 -16.73
CA ASN A 152 7.07 -4.08 -16.03
C ASN A 152 8.48 -4.17 -16.61
N ASP A 153 8.89 -5.35 -17.12
CA ASP A 153 10.22 -5.57 -17.69
C ASP A 153 10.31 -4.94 -19.08
N ASP A 154 9.31 -5.16 -19.96
CA ASP A 154 9.22 -4.56 -21.31
C ASP A 154 7.76 -4.60 -21.82
N GLU A 155 7.11 -3.42 -21.93
CA GLU A 155 5.72 -3.30 -22.36
C GLU A 155 5.52 -3.74 -23.82
N ASP A 156 6.45 -3.38 -24.72
CA ASP A 156 6.35 -3.68 -26.13
C ASP A 156 6.58 -5.19 -26.39
N ALA A 157 7.55 -5.78 -25.73
CA ALA A 157 7.78 -7.23 -25.78
C ALA A 157 6.57 -8.01 -25.23
N ALA A 158 5.93 -7.54 -24.15
CA ALA A 158 4.72 -8.16 -23.61
C ALA A 158 3.56 -8.14 -24.61
N ILE A 159 3.37 -7.04 -25.36
CA ILE A 159 2.35 -6.92 -26.42
C ILE A 159 2.61 -7.96 -27.52
N VAL A 160 3.84 -8.10 -27.98
CA VAL A 160 4.21 -9.09 -29.02
C VAL A 160 3.93 -10.52 -28.56
N MET A 161 4.11 -10.81 -27.28
CA MET A 161 3.77 -12.09 -26.65
C MET A 161 2.27 -12.31 -26.41
N GLY A 162 1.40 -11.35 -26.82
CA GLY A 162 -0.05 -11.45 -26.71
C GLY A 162 -0.62 -11.06 -25.35
N VAL A 163 0.17 -10.40 -24.48
CA VAL A 163 -0.32 -9.91 -23.20
C VAL A 163 -1.14 -8.65 -23.43
N ASN A 164 -2.36 -8.61 -22.91
CA ASN A 164 -3.17 -7.40 -22.89
C ASN A 164 -2.69 -6.46 -21.77
N VAL A 165 -1.73 -5.60 -22.09
CA VAL A 165 -1.08 -4.68 -21.15
C VAL A 165 -2.09 -3.85 -20.39
N ARG A 166 -3.06 -3.27 -21.11
CA ARG A 166 -4.09 -2.41 -20.48
C ARG A 166 -4.92 -3.16 -19.45
N ALA A 167 -5.33 -4.39 -19.75
CA ALA A 167 -6.11 -5.21 -18.82
C ALA A 167 -5.30 -5.56 -17.56
N VAL A 168 -4.00 -5.87 -17.72
CA VAL A 168 -3.08 -6.13 -16.61
C VAL A 168 -2.92 -4.89 -15.73
N GLN A 169 -2.74 -3.75 -16.35
CA GLN A 169 -2.58 -2.47 -15.65
C GLN A 169 -3.85 -2.06 -14.90
N VAL A 170 -5.03 -2.19 -15.50
CA VAL A 170 -6.34 -1.93 -14.85
C VAL A 170 -6.52 -2.88 -13.66
N ALA A 171 -6.22 -4.18 -13.83
CA ALA A 171 -6.32 -5.14 -12.74
C ALA A 171 -5.37 -4.80 -11.58
N ALA A 172 -4.14 -4.36 -11.88
CA ALA A 172 -3.18 -3.92 -10.88
C ALA A 172 -3.69 -2.71 -10.07
N PHE A 173 -4.26 -1.70 -10.74
CA PHE A 173 -4.86 -0.54 -10.07
C PHE A 173 -6.06 -0.92 -9.21
N THR A 174 -6.92 -1.81 -9.70
CA THR A 174 -8.10 -2.27 -8.96
C THR A 174 -7.71 -3.02 -7.69
N ILE A 175 -6.79 -3.99 -7.80
CA ILE A 175 -6.31 -4.78 -6.65
C ILE A 175 -5.52 -3.90 -5.69
N GLY A 176 -4.65 -3.03 -6.22
CA GLY A 176 -3.89 -2.07 -5.43
C GLY A 176 -4.80 -1.12 -4.65
N GLY A 177 -5.85 -0.60 -5.30
CA GLY A 177 -6.90 0.20 -4.66
C GLY A 177 -7.65 -0.55 -3.56
N ALA A 178 -7.98 -1.83 -3.79
CA ALA A 178 -8.63 -2.69 -2.78
C ALA A 178 -7.76 -2.84 -1.52
N PHE A 179 -6.47 -3.16 -1.68
CA PHE A 179 -5.56 -3.33 -0.53
C PHE A 179 -5.34 -2.01 0.20
N THR A 180 -5.17 -0.92 -0.53
CA THR A 180 -4.99 0.41 0.06
C THR A 180 -6.24 0.87 0.79
N GLY A 181 -7.43 0.64 0.21
CA GLY A 181 -8.71 0.94 0.85
C GLY A 181 -8.95 0.08 2.10
N LEU A 182 -8.56 -1.21 2.06
CA LEU A 182 -8.58 -2.09 3.24
C LEU A 182 -7.68 -1.55 4.36
N SER A 183 -6.48 -1.08 4.02
CA SER A 183 -5.59 -0.42 4.99
C SER A 183 -6.27 0.81 5.62
N GLY A 184 -6.97 1.62 4.82
CA GLY A 184 -7.72 2.78 5.29
C GLY A 184 -8.87 2.41 6.23
N ALA A 185 -9.66 1.40 5.88
CA ALA A 185 -10.74 0.89 6.72
C ALA A 185 -10.21 0.44 8.10
N LEU A 186 -9.13 -0.33 8.12
CA LEU A 186 -8.49 -0.79 9.35
C LEU A 186 -7.87 0.36 10.14
N TYR A 187 -7.33 1.37 9.47
CA TYR A 187 -6.86 2.60 10.12
C TYR A 187 -8.00 3.31 10.87
N ALA A 188 -9.11 3.58 10.19
CA ALA A 188 -10.27 4.25 10.76
C ALA A 188 -10.84 3.51 11.98
N LEU A 189 -10.99 2.20 11.87
CA LEU A 189 -11.53 1.33 12.91
C LEU A 189 -10.56 1.13 14.09
N ASN A 190 -9.25 1.22 13.87
CA ASN A 190 -8.27 1.09 14.95
C ASN A 190 -8.09 2.38 15.76
N PHE A 191 -8.05 3.54 15.08
CA PHE A 191 -7.82 4.82 15.74
C PHE A 191 -9.11 5.48 16.21
N GLY A 192 -10.27 5.08 15.71
CA GLY A 192 -11.58 5.64 16.09
C GLY A 192 -11.83 7.08 15.63
N PHE A 193 -10.91 7.65 14.85
CA PHE A 193 -10.98 8.99 14.32
C PHE A 193 -10.29 9.08 12.96
N VAL A 194 -10.88 9.85 12.05
CA VAL A 194 -10.36 10.03 10.68
C VAL A 194 -10.43 11.51 10.31
N GLU A 195 -9.30 12.06 9.86
CA GLU A 195 -9.23 13.42 9.33
C GLU A 195 -8.63 13.43 7.92
N ALA A 196 -9.17 14.28 7.03
CA ALA A 196 -8.75 14.34 5.63
C ALA A 196 -7.28 14.77 5.47
N GLN A 197 -6.77 15.61 6.37
CA GLN A 197 -5.40 16.14 6.34
C GLN A 197 -4.33 15.06 6.54
N TYR A 198 -4.68 13.94 7.18
CA TYR A 198 -3.76 12.81 7.33
C TYR A 198 -3.43 12.15 6.00
N PHE A 199 -4.38 12.07 5.06
CA PHE A 199 -4.26 11.38 3.78
C PHE A 199 -3.67 12.28 2.70
N ASN A 200 -2.52 12.88 2.97
CA ASN A 200 -1.81 13.75 2.05
C ASN A 200 -0.82 12.97 1.15
N ALA A 201 -0.28 13.65 0.15
CA ALA A 201 0.70 13.07 -0.76
C ALA A 201 1.97 12.55 -0.09
N LEU A 202 2.41 13.18 1.02
CA LEU A 202 3.59 12.74 1.75
C LEU A 202 3.42 11.31 2.27
N LEU A 203 2.21 10.95 2.72
CA LEU A 203 1.90 9.59 3.15
C LEU A 203 2.10 8.58 2.01
N SER A 204 1.61 8.90 0.79
CA SER A 204 1.85 8.06 -0.39
C SER A 204 3.33 7.91 -0.72
N ILE A 205 4.09 9.01 -0.63
CA ILE A 205 5.55 9.01 -0.89
C ILE A 205 6.27 8.14 0.14
N TYR A 206 5.94 8.24 1.42
CA TYR A 206 6.55 7.39 2.45
C TYR A 206 6.31 5.91 2.20
N ILE A 207 5.07 5.52 1.88
CA ILE A 207 4.78 4.10 1.62
C ILE A 207 5.39 3.63 0.30
N LEU A 208 5.45 4.48 -0.72
CA LEU A 208 6.18 4.18 -1.94
C LEU A 208 7.67 3.91 -1.66
N LEU A 209 8.31 4.69 -0.77
CA LEU A 209 9.69 4.45 -0.34
C LEU A 209 9.85 3.08 0.36
N TYR A 210 8.86 2.64 1.15
CA TYR A 210 8.88 1.29 1.74
C TYR A 210 8.98 0.23 0.65
N VAL A 211 8.17 0.38 -0.42
CA VAL A 211 8.13 -0.56 -1.53
C VAL A 211 9.40 -0.50 -2.37
N LEU A 212 9.91 0.71 -2.69
CA LEU A 212 11.11 0.89 -3.50
C LEU A 212 12.35 0.34 -2.80
N ILE A 213 12.54 0.69 -1.52
CA ILE A 213 13.71 0.23 -0.74
C ILE A 213 13.58 -1.27 -0.43
N GLY A 214 12.37 -1.76 -0.14
CA GLY A 214 12.14 -3.18 0.03
C GLY A 214 12.42 -3.99 -1.23
N GLY A 215 12.10 -3.43 -2.39
CA GLY A 215 12.24 -4.03 -3.73
C GLY A 215 10.91 -4.29 -4.41
N THR A 216 10.73 -3.75 -5.61
CA THR A 216 9.49 -3.88 -6.40
C THR A 216 9.40 -5.21 -7.16
N GLN A 217 10.49 -5.97 -7.23
CA GLN A 217 10.60 -7.17 -8.06
C GLN A 217 9.98 -8.43 -7.43
N THR A 218 9.82 -8.45 -6.11
CA THR A 218 9.38 -9.63 -5.36
C THR A 218 8.34 -9.27 -4.29
N ALA A 219 7.41 -10.19 -4.00
CA ALA A 219 6.43 -10.00 -2.93
C ALA A 219 7.05 -9.91 -1.52
N TRP A 220 8.32 -10.25 -1.35
CA TRP A 220 9.08 -10.05 -0.12
C TRP A 220 9.49 -8.59 0.11
N GLY A 221 9.54 -7.79 -0.96
CA GLY A 221 9.95 -6.39 -0.90
C GLY A 221 9.13 -5.55 0.08
N PRO A 222 7.80 -5.45 -0.08
CA PRO A 222 6.96 -4.66 0.82
C PRO A 222 7.10 -5.06 2.28
N LEU A 223 7.21 -6.35 2.56
CA LEU A 223 7.41 -6.85 3.91
C LEU A 223 8.76 -6.38 4.49
N ALA A 224 9.86 -6.57 3.75
CA ALA A 224 11.17 -6.13 4.19
C ALA A 224 11.25 -4.60 4.35
N GLY A 225 10.69 -3.85 3.41
CA GLY A 225 10.63 -2.39 3.48
C GLY A 225 9.82 -1.90 4.68
N THR A 226 8.63 -2.47 4.91
CA THR A 226 7.79 -2.08 6.05
C THR A 226 8.45 -2.42 7.39
N VAL A 227 9.07 -3.60 7.52
CA VAL A 227 9.85 -3.96 8.71
C VAL A 227 10.98 -2.96 8.93
N PHE A 228 11.75 -2.66 7.88
CA PHE A 228 12.86 -1.73 7.95
C PHE A 228 12.40 -0.35 8.41
N PHE A 229 11.41 0.24 7.76
CA PHE A 229 10.93 1.59 8.05
C PHE A 229 10.15 1.70 9.38
N THR A 230 9.56 0.62 9.86
CA THR A 230 8.85 0.62 11.15
C THR A 230 9.81 0.36 12.31
N MET A 231 10.77 -0.57 12.14
CA MET A 231 11.71 -0.93 13.24
C MET A 231 12.85 0.06 13.36
N LEU A 232 13.31 0.66 12.26
CA LEU A 232 14.47 1.54 12.28
C LEU A 232 14.26 2.80 13.14
N PRO A 233 13.17 3.59 12.99
CA PRO A 233 12.92 4.74 13.85
C PRO A 233 12.74 4.35 15.32
N GLU A 234 12.29 3.13 15.56
CA GLU A 234 12.09 2.61 16.90
C GLU A 234 13.43 2.29 17.58
N LEU A 235 14.37 1.70 16.87
CA LEU A 235 15.71 1.43 17.38
C LEU A 235 16.46 2.73 17.75
N PHE A 236 16.23 3.81 17.00
CA PHE A 236 16.86 5.12 17.23
C PHE A 236 16.01 6.07 18.10
N ARG A 237 14.96 5.56 18.75
CA ARG A 237 14.07 6.37 19.59
C ARG A 237 14.79 7.12 20.73
N VAL A 238 15.86 6.56 21.24
CA VAL A 238 16.66 7.18 22.31
C VAL A 238 17.35 8.47 21.86
N GLY A 239 17.56 8.67 20.53
CA GLY A 239 18.22 9.85 19.96
C GLY A 239 17.35 11.11 19.80
N GLY A 240 16.11 11.14 20.28
CA GLY A 240 15.25 12.33 20.18
C GLY A 240 15.03 12.80 18.74
N SER A 241 15.24 14.11 18.46
CA SER A 241 15.06 14.70 17.14
C SER A 241 16.08 14.21 16.09
N ALA A 242 17.25 13.71 16.52
CA ALA A 242 18.29 13.19 15.63
C ALA A 242 17.81 11.93 14.85
N ARG A 243 16.78 11.24 15.31
CA ARG A 243 16.21 10.06 14.64
C ARG A 243 15.79 10.33 13.19
N TYR A 244 15.18 11.48 12.93
CA TYR A 244 14.72 11.85 11.58
C TYR A 244 15.88 12.12 10.62
N LEU A 245 16.96 12.73 11.14
CA LEU A 245 18.18 12.97 10.39
C LEU A 245 18.89 11.66 10.05
N ILE A 246 19.06 10.77 11.04
CA ILE A 246 19.65 9.43 10.85
C ILE A 246 18.82 8.65 9.83
N PHE A 247 17.49 8.69 9.94
CA PHE A 247 16.57 8.05 9.03
C PHE A 247 16.73 8.53 7.58
N GLY A 248 16.80 9.87 7.36
CA GLY A 248 17.04 10.47 6.05
C GLY A 248 18.39 10.05 5.45
N ILE A 249 19.47 10.11 6.23
CA ILE A 249 20.80 9.68 5.80
C ILE A 249 20.78 8.20 5.38
N LEU A 250 20.11 7.37 6.15
CA LEU A 250 20.06 5.92 5.92
C LEU A 250 19.27 5.57 4.65
N ILE A 251 18.19 6.32 4.35
CA ILE A 251 17.46 6.22 3.08
C ILE A 251 18.40 6.54 1.91
N VAL A 252 19.10 7.68 1.95
CA VAL A 252 20.03 8.09 0.90
C VAL A 252 21.13 7.05 0.71
N LEU A 253 21.70 6.56 1.80
CA LEU A 253 22.76 5.54 1.77
C LEU A 253 22.26 4.23 1.17
N MET A 254 21.05 3.79 1.54
CA MET A 254 20.44 2.57 0.97
C MET A 254 20.19 2.72 -0.52
N MET A 255 19.66 3.86 -0.98
CA MET A 255 19.43 4.11 -2.41
C MET A 255 20.75 4.19 -3.20
N ALA A 256 21.80 4.75 -2.59
CA ALA A 256 23.14 4.83 -3.21
C ALA A 256 23.83 3.47 -3.31
N LEU A 257 23.70 2.62 -2.29
CA LEU A 257 24.35 1.30 -2.24
C LEU A 257 23.58 0.20 -2.95
N ARG A 258 22.22 0.26 -2.96
CA ARG A 258 21.35 -0.73 -3.58
C ARG A 258 20.12 -0.10 -4.22
N PRO A 259 20.26 0.46 -5.45
CA PRO A 259 19.15 1.08 -6.16
C PRO A 259 18.03 0.11 -6.54
N GLU A 260 18.31 -1.22 -6.60
CA GLU A 260 17.32 -2.27 -6.91
C GLU A 260 16.49 -2.71 -5.69
N GLY A 261 16.76 -2.18 -4.50
CA GLY A 261 16.13 -2.55 -3.23
C GLY A 261 16.84 -3.66 -2.45
N ILE A 262 16.34 -3.93 -1.22
CA ILE A 262 16.93 -4.91 -0.29
C ILE A 262 16.78 -6.32 -0.83
N ILE A 263 15.59 -6.67 -1.37
CA ILE A 263 15.27 -8.02 -1.84
C ILE A 263 15.06 -8.01 -3.36
N THR A 264 16.08 -8.46 -4.08
CA THR A 264 16.05 -8.62 -5.55
C THR A 264 15.73 -10.05 -5.96
N ARG A 265 15.26 -10.25 -7.20
CA ARG A 265 15.01 -11.60 -7.78
C ARG A 265 16.26 -12.50 -7.71
N GLY A 266 17.46 -11.93 -7.86
CA GLY A 266 18.72 -12.66 -7.79
C GLY A 266 18.99 -13.28 -6.42
N LEU A 267 18.70 -12.54 -5.35
CA LEU A 267 18.83 -13.03 -3.96
C LEU A 267 17.87 -14.19 -3.66
N VAL A 268 16.62 -14.06 -4.08
CA VAL A 268 15.60 -15.11 -3.86
C VAL A 268 15.92 -16.38 -4.62
N ARG A 269 16.39 -16.28 -5.88
CA ARG A 269 16.85 -17.45 -6.66
C ARG A 269 18.10 -18.09 -6.05
N GLY A 270 19.08 -17.31 -5.58
CA GLY A 270 20.28 -17.84 -4.96
C GLY A 270 20.01 -18.64 -3.69
N LEU A 271 18.99 -18.28 -2.93
CA LEU A 271 18.56 -19.02 -1.73
C LEU A 271 17.83 -20.32 -2.09
N SER A 272 17.06 -20.36 -3.18
CA SER A 272 16.34 -21.56 -3.62
C SER A 272 17.30 -22.63 -4.20
N PHE A 273 18.39 -22.24 -4.86
CA PHE A 273 19.40 -23.19 -5.38
C PHE A 273 20.27 -23.81 -4.27
N ARG A 274 20.50 -23.11 -3.15
CA ARG A 274 21.26 -23.68 -2.03
C ARG A 274 20.47 -24.71 -1.21
N GLY A 275 19.14 -24.69 -1.27
CA GLY A 275 18.27 -25.68 -0.62
C GLY A 275 18.19 -27.03 -1.35
N GLY A 276 18.43 -27.05 -2.67
CA GLY A 276 18.37 -28.27 -3.49
C GLY A 276 19.66 -29.09 -3.56
N ALA A 277 20.80 -28.52 -3.15
CA ALA A 277 22.10 -29.21 -3.24
C ALA A 277 22.50 -30.03 -2.01
N ARG A 278 21.60 -30.19 -1.01
CA ARG A 278 21.85 -31.00 0.20
C ARG A 278 21.05 -32.30 0.28
N GLY A 279 20.46 -32.75 -0.81
CA GLY A 279 19.68 -33.99 -0.88
C GLY A 279 20.05 -34.83 -2.11
N GLY A 280 21.33 -35.17 -2.26
CA GLY A 280 21.82 -36.11 -3.23
C GLY A 280 22.97 -36.89 -2.64
#